data_b2d67331061f076e78832c82a4583184
#
_entry.id   b2d67331061f076e78832c82a4583184
#
_cell.length_a   1.000
_cell.length_b   1.000
_cell.length_c   1.000
_cell.angle_alpha   90.00
_cell.angle_beta   90.00
_cell.angle_gamma   90.00
#
_symmetry.space_group_name_H-M   'P 1'
#
loop_
_entity.id
_entity.type
_entity.pdbx_description
1 polymer ?
#
loop_
_entity_poly.entity_id
_entity_poly.type
_entity_poly.pdbx_seq_one_letter_code
_entity_poly.pdbx_strand_id
1 'polypeptide(L)'
;MLPAHSPASEPRFATAVETYPPELRDPEPLPRYVDSPATSETPTFSKASRWLLGLFVLSLVMINPWVRGDGVGYYAFARAALIQHNLDFTADYNAANSSFRDARIDETGNPKPLFRTATNHLDNHFSVGPAILWAPFLIVAHAGVLIAREFGSGVPADGFSAPYRFAMALGTAVYAFLGLLLAMRLAAKYVSERWAFLATIAIWWASSLPVYMYFNPSWSHAHSAFMAALFLWYWHETRGTRSTTQWIVLAAIAGLMLNVYYPNAMLLAVLAVEAIPQYLAALRRYRPRDHERSGRDAAIRDLPARDSANRNSANRDLYPSVLQLVMNHVLFAVVMIACLLPTFLSRYVVYGSPFESGYGSMKDWAWRSPYFLAVLFSSEHGLLVWTPVIALSCTGVVIFALREPRVGGAILTAMLAFYFFIACYPDWAGISSYGNRFFVSLTPIFIIGLSVFFARVAQVFASQRVATAALGALVALLVAWNLAFIFQWGTHLVPARGPIVWSEMIHNQFAVVPREIAAKAEGYLFHRSKLMQQIEQRDIEQMHAK
;
A
#
# COMPACT_ATOMS: atom_id res chain seq x y z
N MET A 1 -65.94 47.90 61.40
CA MET A 1 -66.56 47.91 60.06
C MET A 1 -65.42 47.80 59.01
N LEU A 2 -65.39 46.71 58.37
CA LEU A 2 -64.46 46.39 57.26
C LEU A 2 -65.00 47.04 55.95
N PRO A 3 -64.12 47.47 55.05
CA PRO A 3 -64.46 47.41 53.65
C PRO A 3 -63.50 46.57 52.82
N ALA A 4 -64.06 46.08 51.77
CA ALA A 4 -63.81 45.13 50.77
C ALA A 4 -62.44 45.11 50.09
N HIS A 5 -62.02 43.90 49.80
CA HIS A 5 -60.89 43.55 48.92
C HIS A 5 -61.16 43.92 47.46
N SER A 6 -60.12 44.51 46.81
CA SER A 6 -59.99 44.56 45.37
C SER A 6 -58.74 43.70 44.93
N PRO A 7 -58.78 42.94 43.82
CA PRO A 7 -57.77 41.96 43.52
C PRO A 7 -56.50 42.56 42.91
N ALA A 8 -55.36 42.04 43.34
CA ALA A 8 -54.05 42.36 42.89
C ALA A 8 -53.82 41.90 41.44
N SER A 9 -53.22 42.76 40.64
CA SER A 9 -52.75 42.50 39.30
C SER A 9 -51.49 41.63 39.33
N GLU A 10 -51.50 40.51 38.60
CA GLU A 10 -50.33 39.64 38.36
C GLU A 10 -49.28 40.37 37.50
N PRO A 11 -47.98 40.21 37.79
CA PRO A 11 -46.92 40.72 36.90
C PRO A 11 -46.74 39.75 35.70
N ARG A 12 -46.90 40.30 34.49
CA ARG A 12 -46.52 39.62 33.24
C ARG A 12 -45.03 39.42 33.21
N PHE A 13 -44.56 38.19 33.30
CA PHE A 13 -43.20 37.83 32.93
C PHE A 13 -43.04 37.97 31.41
N ALA A 14 -42.20 38.95 31.01
CA ALA A 14 -41.70 39.02 29.66
C ALA A 14 -40.74 37.84 29.43
N THR A 15 -41.13 36.93 28.58
CA THR A 15 -40.25 35.86 28.07
C THR A 15 -39.14 36.52 27.24
N ALA A 16 -37.92 36.54 27.79
CA ALA A 16 -36.72 36.81 27.02
C ALA A 16 -36.57 35.70 25.99
N VAL A 17 -36.71 36.06 24.72
CA VAL A 17 -36.32 35.19 23.60
C VAL A 17 -34.81 35.13 23.62
N GLU A 18 -34.23 34.02 24.15
CA GLU A 18 -32.82 33.69 23.94
C GLU A 18 -32.62 33.54 22.43
N THR A 19 -31.94 34.49 21.83
CA THR A 19 -31.40 34.38 20.49
C THR A 19 -30.27 33.35 20.54
N TYR A 20 -30.55 32.11 20.17
CA TYR A 20 -29.52 31.10 19.89
C TYR A 20 -28.58 31.66 18.82
N PRO A 21 -27.24 31.43 18.97
CA PRO A 21 -26.29 31.80 17.93
C PRO A 21 -26.62 31.02 16.64
N PRO A 22 -26.26 31.56 15.45
CA PRO A 22 -26.64 30.96 14.19
C PRO A 22 -26.22 29.50 14.15
N GLU A 23 -27.18 28.63 13.91
CA GLU A 23 -26.99 27.17 13.77
C GLU A 23 -25.77 26.92 12.90
N LEU A 24 -24.83 26.16 13.44
CA LEU A 24 -23.78 25.52 12.67
C LEU A 24 -24.48 24.78 11.53
N ARG A 25 -24.42 25.31 10.32
CA ARG A 25 -24.96 24.64 9.13
C ARG A 25 -24.38 23.23 9.13
N ASP A 26 -25.26 22.25 9.12
CA ASP A 26 -24.84 20.88 8.91
C ASP A 26 -23.94 20.85 7.69
N PRO A 27 -22.73 20.26 7.79
CA PRO A 27 -21.81 20.23 6.68
C PRO A 27 -22.48 19.53 5.50
N GLU A 28 -22.54 20.21 4.34
CA GLU A 28 -23.07 19.61 3.12
C GLU A 28 -22.48 18.20 2.95
N PRO A 29 -23.32 17.18 2.77
CA PRO A 29 -22.83 15.84 2.51
C PRO A 29 -21.95 15.87 1.25
N LEU A 30 -20.79 15.22 1.30
CA LEU A 30 -20.02 14.96 0.09
C LEU A 30 -20.98 14.36 -0.96
N PRO A 31 -20.90 14.76 -2.25
CA PRO A 31 -21.79 14.23 -3.26
C PRO A 31 -21.77 12.70 -3.19
N ARG A 32 -22.94 12.11 -2.96
CA ARG A 32 -23.10 10.65 -3.04
C ARG A 32 -22.71 10.24 -4.45
N TYR A 33 -21.87 9.22 -4.58
CA TYR A 33 -21.61 8.59 -5.86
C TYR A 33 -22.97 8.10 -6.42
N VAL A 34 -23.49 8.85 -7.39
CA VAL A 34 -24.59 8.38 -8.23
C VAL A 34 -23.92 7.53 -9.28
N ASP A 35 -24.36 6.27 -9.43
CA ASP A 35 -23.97 5.42 -10.56
C ASP A 35 -24.42 6.09 -11.86
N SER A 36 -23.64 7.07 -12.33
CA SER A 36 -23.83 7.66 -13.65
C SER A 36 -23.42 6.59 -14.66
N PRO A 37 -24.26 6.31 -15.67
CA PRO A 37 -23.89 5.41 -16.75
C PRO A 37 -22.58 5.91 -17.35
N ALA A 38 -21.62 5.01 -17.49
CA ALA A 38 -20.32 5.29 -18.08
C ALA A 38 -20.52 5.90 -19.48
N THR A 39 -20.38 7.21 -19.59
CA THR A 39 -20.17 7.85 -20.87
C THR A 39 -18.81 7.35 -21.37
N SER A 40 -18.80 6.71 -22.52
CA SER A 40 -17.63 6.17 -23.20
C SER A 40 -16.74 7.31 -23.74
N GLU A 41 -16.25 8.18 -22.87
CA GLU A 41 -15.18 9.09 -23.21
C GLU A 41 -13.86 8.36 -23.01
N THR A 42 -13.08 8.29 -24.09
CA THR A 42 -11.67 7.86 -24.03
C THR A 42 -10.99 8.58 -22.88
N PRO A 43 -10.30 7.88 -21.96
CA PRO A 43 -9.74 8.50 -20.78
C PRO A 43 -8.62 9.46 -21.20
N THR A 44 -8.95 10.72 -21.40
CA THR A 44 -7.96 11.77 -21.53
C THR A 44 -7.19 11.85 -20.22
N PHE A 45 -5.86 11.80 -20.31
CA PHE A 45 -4.99 11.99 -19.14
C PHE A 45 -5.35 13.32 -18.50
N SER A 46 -5.87 13.28 -17.28
CA SER A 46 -6.29 14.49 -16.56
C SER A 46 -5.11 15.45 -16.32
N LYS A 47 -5.42 16.71 -16.02
CA LYS A 47 -4.37 17.70 -15.70
C LYS A 47 -3.52 17.25 -14.51
N ALA A 48 -4.12 16.68 -13.47
CA ALA A 48 -3.40 16.16 -12.31
C ALA A 48 -2.49 14.99 -12.68
N SER A 49 -2.97 14.04 -13.50
CA SER A 49 -2.16 12.92 -13.98
C SER A 49 -0.93 13.39 -14.79
N ARG A 50 -1.08 14.45 -15.60
CA ARG A 50 0.05 15.04 -16.35
C ARG A 50 1.07 15.70 -15.44
N TRP A 51 0.63 16.44 -14.43
CA TRP A 51 1.53 17.00 -13.41
C TRP A 51 2.24 15.93 -12.61
N LEU A 52 1.52 14.87 -12.21
CA LEU A 52 2.10 13.74 -11.49
C LEU A 52 3.18 13.05 -12.33
N LEU A 53 2.93 12.85 -13.64
CA LEU A 53 3.92 12.30 -14.58
C LEU A 53 5.15 13.21 -14.72
N GLY A 54 4.96 14.53 -14.85
CA GLY A 54 6.05 15.49 -14.90
C GLY A 54 6.94 15.44 -13.66
N LEU A 55 6.32 15.41 -12.47
CA LEU A 55 7.05 15.25 -11.20
C LEU A 55 7.76 13.90 -11.11
N PHE A 56 7.16 12.82 -11.61
CA PHE A 56 7.82 11.52 -11.68
C PHE A 56 9.06 11.55 -12.56
N VAL A 57 8.97 12.11 -13.77
CA VAL A 57 10.14 12.22 -14.67
C VAL A 57 11.26 13.03 -14.01
N LEU A 58 10.95 14.15 -13.37
CA LEU A 58 11.94 14.95 -12.63
C LEU A 58 12.55 14.15 -11.46
N SER A 59 11.80 13.30 -10.80
CA SER A 59 12.27 12.52 -9.66
C SER A 59 13.21 11.36 -10.05
N LEU A 60 13.27 10.96 -11.33
CA LEU A 60 14.14 9.86 -11.79
C LEU A 60 15.62 10.13 -11.55
N VAL A 61 16.04 11.38 -11.42
CA VAL A 61 17.41 11.75 -11.03
C VAL A 61 17.82 11.19 -9.66
N MET A 62 16.83 10.90 -8.81
CA MET A 62 17.06 10.33 -7.48
C MET A 62 17.27 8.81 -7.48
N ILE A 63 17.09 8.13 -8.60
CA ILE A 63 17.27 6.67 -8.68
C ILE A 63 18.70 6.28 -8.29
N ASN A 64 18.81 5.41 -7.28
CA ASN A 64 20.06 4.76 -6.89
C ASN A 64 20.06 3.30 -7.37
N PRO A 65 20.77 2.94 -8.44
CA PRO A 65 20.81 1.58 -8.95
C PRO A 65 21.71 0.67 -8.10
N TRP A 66 21.31 0.48 -6.85
CA TRP A 66 22.08 -0.26 -5.86
C TRP A 66 21.30 -1.48 -5.34
N VAL A 67 21.90 -2.66 -5.45
CA VAL A 67 21.39 -3.90 -4.89
C VAL A 67 22.08 -4.15 -3.56
N ARG A 68 21.34 -4.11 -2.44
CA ARG A 68 21.91 -4.29 -1.10
C ARG A 68 20.88 -4.85 -0.12
N GLY A 69 21.37 -5.40 1.00
CA GLY A 69 20.54 -5.93 2.07
C GLY A 69 19.53 -6.95 1.54
N ASP A 70 18.26 -6.86 2.00
CA ASP A 70 17.18 -7.74 1.53
C ASP A 70 17.04 -7.75 -0.01
N GLY A 71 17.42 -6.65 -0.66
CA GLY A 71 17.39 -6.51 -2.12
C GLY A 71 18.24 -7.51 -2.87
N VAL A 72 19.30 -8.02 -2.24
CA VAL A 72 20.16 -9.08 -2.83
C VAL A 72 19.31 -10.33 -3.06
N GLY A 73 18.56 -10.77 -2.05
CA GLY A 73 17.76 -11.99 -2.17
C GLY A 73 16.60 -11.86 -3.16
N TYR A 74 15.95 -10.69 -3.25
CA TYR A 74 14.93 -10.45 -4.27
C TYR A 74 15.52 -10.44 -5.68
N TYR A 75 16.65 -9.74 -5.87
CA TYR A 75 17.30 -9.62 -7.17
C TYR A 75 17.92 -10.93 -7.65
N ALA A 76 18.42 -11.76 -6.73
CA ALA A 76 18.99 -13.06 -7.02
C ALA A 76 18.03 -13.98 -7.79
N PHE A 77 16.73 -13.97 -7.46
CA PHE A 77 15.74 -14.74 -8.23
C PHE A 77 15.66 -14.29 -9.70
N ALA A 78 15.70 -12.97 -9.96
CA ALA A 78 15.63 -12.45 -11.32
C ALA A 78 16.89 -12.77 -12.11
N ARG A 79 18.07 -12.52 -11.52
CA ARG A 79 19.35 -12.73 -12.19
C ARG A 79 19.66 -14.21 -12.40
N ALA A 80 19.52 -15.04 -11.36
CA ALA A 80 19.80 -16.46 -11.46
C ALA A 80 18.89 -17.15 -12.49
N ALA A 81 17.59 -16.84 -12.49
CA ALA A 81 16.67 -17.41 -13.48
C ALA A 81 16.94 -16.91 -14.90
N LEU A 82 17.22 -15.61 -15.10
CA LEU A 82 17.39 -15.02 -16.44
C LEU A 82 18.77 -15.29 -17.04
N ILE A 83 19.83 -15.26 -16.25
CA ILE A 83 21.23 -15.31 -16.71
C ILE A 83 21.85 -16.70 -16.50
N GLN A 84 21.64 -17.31 -15.34
CA GLN A 84 22.23 -18.63 -15.02
C GLN A 84 21.30 -19.80 -15.34
N HIS A 85 20.00 -19.53 -15.54
CA HIS A 85 18.96 -20.55 -15.77
C HIS A 85 18.87 -21.62 -14.66
N ASN A 86 19.15 -21.20 -13.43
CA ASN A 86 19.04 -22.04 -12.22
C ASN A 86 18.63 -21.18 -11.01
N LEU A 87 18.60 -21.76 -9.81
CA LEU A 87 18.33 -21.07 -8.55
C LEU A 87 19.50 -21.22 -7.55
N ASP A 88 20.74 -21.28 -8.06
CA ASP A 88 21.93 -21.13 -7.23
C ASP A 88 22.26 -19.64 -7.04
N PHE A 89 22.13 -19.17 -5.83
CA PHE A 89 22.31 -17.75 -5.47
C PHE A 89 23.72 -17.43 -4.95
N THR A 90 24.65 -18.37 -4.97
CA THR A 90 26.01 -18.21 -4.43
C THR A 90 26.73 -17.01 -5.07
N ALA A 91 26.60 -16.84 -6.40
CA ALA A 91 27.20 -15.71 -7.11
C ALA A 91 26.57 -14.37 -6.70
N ASP A 92 25.26 -14.32 -6.45
CA ASP A 92 24.54 -13.12 -6.04
C ASP A 92 24.96 -12.65 -4.65
N TYR A 93 25.11 -13.61 -3.74
CA TYR A 93 25.53 -13.28 -2.38
C TYR A 93 27.02 -12.97 -2.28
N ASN A 94 27.86 -13.53 -3.15
CA ASN A 94 29.26 -13.12 -3.28
C ASN A 94 29.41 -11.69 -3.83
N ALA A 95 28.51 -11.27 -4.73
CA ALA A 95 28.48 -9.92 -5.28
C ALA A 95 27.74 -8.91 -4.37
N ALA A 96 27.18 -9.36 -3.24
CA ALA A 96 26.45 -8.50 -2.31
C ALA A 96 27.37 -7.52 -1.58
N ASN A 97 26.77 -6.50 -0.97
CA ASN A 97 27.46 -5.60 -0.07
C ASN A 97 28.04 -6.39 1.13
N SER A 98 29.22 -5.96 1.61
CA SER A 98 30.05 -6.71 2.56
C SER A 98 29.28 -7.16 3.81
N SER A 99 28.48 -6.24 4.40
CA SER A 99 27.70 -6.55 5.59
C SER A 99 26.69 -7.69 5.40
N PHE A 100 26.16 -7.85 4.19
CA PHE A 100 25.19 -8.89 3.86
C PHE A 100 25.88 -10.18 3.40
N ARG A 101 26.97 -10.06 2.62
CA ARG A 101 27.80 -11.17 2.16
C ARG A 101 28.45 -11.90 3.32
N ASP A 102 29.19 -11.18 4.18
CA ASP A 102 30.01 -11.77 5.22
C ASP A 102 29.19 -12.48 6.31
N ALA A 103 27.91 -12.16 6.42
CA ALA A 103 26.99 -12.91 7.26
C ALA A 103 26.76 -14.34 6.73
N ARG A 104 26.76 -14.57 5.41
CA ARG A 104 26.28 -15.81 4.75
C ARG A 104 27.33 -16.59 3.98
N ILE A 105 28.37 -15.92 3.51
CA ILE A 105 29.44 -16.48 2.68
C ILE A 105 30.71 -16.54 3.52
N ASP A 106 31.48 -17.61 3.39
CA ASP A 106 32.77 -17.77 4.02
C ASP A 106 33.91 -17.11 3.20
N GLU A 107 35.14 -17.16 3.73
CA GLU A 107 36.31 -16.56 3.09
C GLU A 107 36.67 -17.22 1.74
N THR A 108 36.21 -18.45 1.51
CA THR A 108 36.45 -19.18 0.26
C THR A 108 35.37 -18.93 -0.81
N GLY A 109 34.37 -18.09 -0.50
CA GLY A 109 33.25 -17.77 -1.39
C GLY A 109 32.11 -18.79 -1.37
N ASN A 110 32.12 -19.72 -0.42
CA ASN A 110 31.08 -20.73 -0.26
C ASN A 110 30.03 -20.32 0.77
N PRO A 111 28.75 -20.78 0.62
CA PRO A 111 27.75 -20.59 1.64
C PRO A 111 28.15 -21.23 2.98
N LYS A 112 28.07 -20.49 4.08
CA LYS A 112 28.28 -21.01 5.43
C LYS A 112 27.26 -22.12 5.73
N PRO A 113 27.63 -23.17 6.51
CA PRO A 113 26.75 -24.31 6.78
C PRO A 113 25.36 -23.92 7.31
N LEU A 114 25.26 -22.88 8.15
CA LEU A 114 24.02 -22.38 8.73
C LEU A 114 23.02 -21.87 7.65
N PHE A 115 23.50 -21.44 6.50
CA PHE A 115 22.71 -20.90 5.41
C PHE A 115 22.57 -21.87 4.23
N ARG A 116 22.92 -23.15 4.42
CA ARG A 116 22.63 -24.19 3.44
C ARG A 116 21.32 -24.88 3.75
N THR A 117 20.47 -24.96 2.74
CA THR A 117 19.20 -25.70 2.83
C THR A 117 19.41 -27.21 2.72
N ALA A 118 18.36 -27.99 2.98
CA ALA A 118 18.39 -29.44 2.83
C ALA A 118 18.71 -29.89 1.39
N THR A 119 18.43 -29.07 0.38
CA THR A 119 18.73 -29.30 -1.03
C THR A 119 20.12 -28.79 -1.45
N ASN A 120 20.95 -28.38 -0.47
CA ASN A 120 22.29 -27.82 -0.67
C ASN A 120 22.32 -26.46 -1.42
N HIS A 121 21.19 -25.75 -1.52
CA HIS A 121 21.15 -24.38 -2.00
C HIS A 121 21.48 -23.38 -0.88
N LEU A 122 21.88 -22.16 -1.25
CA LEU A 122 21.93 -21.06 -0.32
C LEU A 122 20.51 -20.66 0.06
N ASP A 123 20.26 -20.49 1.37
CA ASP A 123 18.97 -20.00 1.88
C ASP A 123 18.60 -18.63 1.28
N ASN A 124 17.44 -18.59 0.62
CA ASN A 124 16.86 -17.36 0.08
C ASN A 124 15.35 -17.33 0.35
N HIS A 125 14.99 -16.84 1.54
CA HIS A 125 13.61 -16.77 2.01
C HIS A 125 12.79 -15.63 1.39
N PHE A 126 13.40 -14.76 0.60
CA PHE A 126 12.71 -13.64 -0.04
C PHE A 126 11.68 -14.08 -1.08
N SER A 127 10.73 -13.22 -1.41
CA SER A 127 9.65 -13.52 -2.36
C SER A 127 10.10 -13.35 -3.82
N VAL A 128 9.55 -14.19 -4.71
CA VAL A 128 9.92 -14.21 -6.14
C VAL A 128 9.22 -13.11 -6.96
N GLY A 129 8.14 -12.52 -6.44
CA GLY A 129 7.31 -11.57 -7.18
C GLY A 129 8.03 -10.33 -7.72
N PRO A 130 8.93 -9.67 -6.98
CA PRO A 130 9.73 -8.57 -7.53
C PRO A 130 10.53 -8.99 -8.76
N ALA A 131 11.10 -10.21 -8.78
CA ALA A 131 11.82 -10.76 -9.93
C ALA A 131 10.91 -10.88 -11.17
N ILE A 132 9.65 -11.31 -11.00
CA ILE A 132 8.66 -11.37 -12.07
C ILE A 132 8.38 -9.96 -12.63
N LEU A 133 8.22 -8.97 -11.76
CA LEU A 133 7.96 -7.58 -12.18
C LEU A 133 9.19 -6.92 -12.84
N TRP A 134 10.39 -7.22 -12.40
CA TRP A 134 11.62 -6.73 -13.04
C TRP A 134 11.91 -7.41 -14.37
N ALA A 135 11.40 -8.63 -14.62
CA ALA A 135 11.74 -9.43 -15.80
C ALA A 135 11.65 -8.64 -17.13
N PRO A 136 10.59 -7.85 -17.44
CA PRO A 136 10.53 -7.10 -18.68
C PRO A 136 11.69 -6.10 -18.84
N PHE A 137 12.04 -5.41 -17.77
CA PHE A 137 13.14 -4.43 -17.77
C PHE A 137 14.50 -5.08 -17.91
N LEU A 138 14.71 -6.21 -17.22
CA LEU A 138 15.97 -6.96 -17.25
C LEU A 138 16.19 -7.67 -18.58
N ILE A 139 15.13 -8.19 -19.22
CA ILE A 139 15.20 -8.78 -20.56
C ILE A 139 15.64 -7.72 -21.58
N VAL A 140 15.05 -6.52 -21.52
CA VAL A 140 15.45 -5.40 -22.40
C VAL A 140 16.89 -5.00 -22.14
N ALA A 141 17.31 -4.89 -20.88
CA ALA A 141 18.68 -4.57 -20.52
C ALA A 141 19.67 -5.64 -21.00
N HIS A 142 19.32 -6.92 -20.83
CA HIS A 142 20.15 -8.04 -21.26
C HIS A 142 20.33 -8.07 -22.78
N ALA A 143 19.23 -7.93 -23.53
CA ALA A 143 19.28 -7.80 -24.99
C ALA A 143 20.15 -6.62 -25.43
N GLY A 144 20.00 -5.45 -24.78
CA GLY A 144 20.81 -4.27 -25.05
C GLY A 144 22.30 -4.49 -24.79
N VAL A 145 22.65 -5.18 -23.69
CA VAL A 145 24.05 -5.53 -23.37
C VAL A 145 24.61 -6.49 -24.41
N LEU A 146 23.86 -7.54 -24.79
CA LEU A 146 24.31 -8.49 -25.83
C LEU A 146 24.55 -7.80 -27.16
N ILE A 147 23.62 -6.94 -27.62
CA ILE A 147 23.80 -6.14 -28.84
C ILE A 147 25.04 -5.24 -28.75
N ALA A 148 25.19 -4.50 -27.63
CA ALA A 148 26.35 -3.62 -27.45
C ALA A 148 27.69 -4.39 -27.51
N ARG A 149 27.73 -5.63 -27.04
CA ARG A 149 28.92 -6.50 -27.09
C ARG A 149 29.28 -6.91 -28.52
N GLU A 150 28.30 -7.15 -29.40
CA GLU A 150 28.52 -7.40 -30.82
C GLU A 150 29.20 -6.17 -31.49
N PHE A 151 28.97 -4.96 -30.96
CA PHE A 151 29.65 -3.72 -31.40
C PHE A 151 30.91 -3.39 -30.59
N GLY A 152 31.49 -4.36 -29.86
CA GLY A 152 32.76 -4.20 -29.16
C GLY A 152 32.67 -3.64 -27.72
N SER A 153 31.50 -3.53 -27.13
CA SER A 153 31.38 -3.12 -25.73
C SER A 153 31.97 -4.15 -24.79
N GLY A 154 32.77 -3.74 -23.80
CA GLY A 154 33.34 -4.57 -22.75
C GLY A 154 32.38 -4.81 -21.57
N VAL A 155 31.12 -4.40 -21.64
CA VAL A 155 30.16 -4.56 -20.53
C VAL A 155 29.81 -6.04 -20.33
N PRO A 156 30.00 -6.61 -19.11
CA PRO A 156 29.68 -8.00 -18.85
C PRO A 156 28.19 -8.27 -18.95
N ALA A 157 27.80 -9.39 -19.57
CA ALA A 157 26.42 -9.86 -19.64
C ALA A 157 26.08 -10.78 -18.45
N ASP A 158 26.43 -10.34 -17.23
CA ASP A 158 26.45 -11.13 -15.98
C ASP A 158 25.26 -10.86 -15.05
N GLY A 159 24.44 -9.84 -15.37
CA GLY A 159 23.35 -9.40 -14.51
C GLY A 159 23.78 -8.48 -13.36
N PHE A 160 25.09 -8.26 -13.12
CA PHE A 160 25.60 -7.40 -12.05
C PHE A 160 26.02 -6.02 -12.54
N SER A 161 26.28 -5.88 -13.82
CA SER A 161 26.77 -4.63 -14.42
C SER A 161 25.72 -3.51 -14.37
N ALA A 162 26.17 -2.25 -14.57
CA ALA A 162 25.34 -1.06 -14.37
C ALA A 162 24.02 -1.06 -15.16
N PRO A 163 23.96 -1.49 -16.45
CA PRO A 163 22.68 -1.52 -17.19
C PRO A 163 21.59 -2.35 -16.50
N TYR A 164 21.93 -3.50 -15.92
CA TYR A 164 20.95 -4.35 -15.24
C TYR A 164 20.46 -3.73 -13.94
N ARG A 165 21.37 -3.18 -13.13
CA ARG A 165 21.01 -2.51 -11.87
C ARG A 165 20.15 -1.28 -12.13
N PHE A 166 20.45 -0.53 -13.19
CA PHE A 166 19.63 0.62 -13.58
C PHE A 166 18.25 0.18 -14.08
N ALA A 167 18.16 -0.86 -14.90
CA ALA A 167 16.89 -1.41 -15.39
C ALA A 167 16.00 -1.89 -14.24
N MET A 168 16.57 -2.58 -13.24
CA MET A 168 15.89 -2.99 -12.01
C MET A 168 15.33 -1.77 -11.26
N ALA A 169 16.17 -0.76 -11.01
CA ALA A 169 15.78 0.42 -10.25
C ALA A 169 14.75 1.29 -10.98
N LEU A 170 14.88 1.43 -12.30
CA LEU A 170 13.90 2.09 -13.15
C LEU A 170 12.57 1.35 -13.13
N GLY A 171 12.59 0.02 -13.25
CA GLY A 171 11.38 -0.81 -13.16
C GLY A 171 10.64 -0.61 -11.84
N THR A 172 11.37 -0.59 -10.72
CA THR A 172 10.81 -0.30 -9.40
C THR A 172 10.14 1.07 -9.35
N ALA A 173 10.82 2.12 -9.84
CA ALA A 173 10.28 3.48 -9.86
C ALA A 173 9.02 3.59 -10.74
N VAL A 174 9.01 2.95 -11.92
CA VAL A 174 7.86 2.92 -12.82
C VAL A 174 6.66 2.23 -12.17
N TYR A 175 6.85 1.06 -11.57
CA TYR A 175 5.74 0.36 -10.89
C TYR A 175 5.20 1.16 -9.70
N ALA A 176 6.07 1.73 -8.86
CA ALA A 176 5.62 2.59 -7.77
C ALA A 176 4.80 3.78 -8.27
N PHE A 177 5.25 4.44 -9.35
CA PHE A 177 4.52 5.53 -9.98
C PHE A 177 3.14 5.09 -10.51
N LEU A 178 3.05 3.93 -11.16
CA LEU A 178 1.77 3.37 -11.60
C LEU A 178 0.84 3.11 -10.40
N GLY A 179 1.39 2.65 -9.28
CA GLY A 179 0.65 2.49 -8.03
C GLY A 179 0.08 3.80 -7.50
N LEU A 180 0.90 4.87 -7.49
CA LEU A 180 0.45 6.22 -7.11
C LEU A 180 -0.65 6.74 -8.03
N LEU A 181 -0.51 6.55 -9.34
CA LEU A 181 -1.51 6.97 -10.33
C LEU A 181 -2.85 6.24 -10.15
N LEU A 182 -2.82 4.92 -9.95
CA LEU A 182 -4.02 4.10 -9.71
C LEU A 182 -4.71 4.52 -8.40
N ALA A 183 -3.94 4.73 -7.33
CA ALA A 183 -4.47 5.17 -6.04
C ALA A 183 -5.10 6.56 -6.12
N MET A 184 -4.45 7.52 -6.82
CA MET A 184 -5.00 8.84 -7.07
C MET A 184 -6.33 8.77 -7.84
N ARG A 185 -6.39 7.96 -8.90
CA ARG A 185 -7.62 7.78 -9.68
C ARG A 185 -8.74 7.16 -8.86
N LEU A 186 -8.42 6.20 -8.01
CA LEU A 186 -9.40 5.59 -7.11
C LEU A 186 -9.91 6.61 -6.08
N ALA A 187 -9.03 7.40 -5.47
CA ALA A 187 -9.42 8.45 -4.54
C ALA A 187 -10.28 9.54 -5.21
N ALA A 188 -9.96 9.90 -6.45
CA ALA A 188 -10.70 10.92 -7.22
C ALA A 188 -12.15 10.53 -7.53
N LYS A 189 -12.55 9.27 -7.34
CA LYS A 189 -13.96 8.85 -7.42
C LYS A 189 -14.81 9.31 -6.22
N TYR A 190 -14.17 9.65 -5.11
CA TYR A 190 -14.83 10.01 -3.85
C TYR A 190 -14.64 11.46 -3.45
N VAL A 191 -13.59 12.10 -3.97
CA VAL A 191 -13.27 13.49 -3.68
C VAL A 191 -12.84 14.21 -4.97
N SER A 192 -12.78 15.55 -4.95
CA SER A 192 -12.27 16.27 -6.11
C SER A 192 -10.82 15.89 -6.42
N GLU A 193 -10.46 15.82 -7.70
CA GLU A 193 -9.13 15.44 -8.17
C GLU A 193 -8.00 16.25 -7.51
N ARG A 194 -8.26 17.49 -7.15
CA ARG A 194 -7.31 18.36 -6.42
C ARG A 194 -6.86 17.74 -5.10
N TRP A 195 -7.80 17.23 -4.30
CA TRP A 195 -7.47 16.64 -3.00
C TRP A 195 -6.83 15.27 -3.16
N ALA A 196 -7.25 14.49 -4.16
CA ALA A 196 -6.60 13.24 -4.51
C ALA A 196 -5.14 13.46 -4.95
N PHE A 197 -4.88 14.46 -5.79
CA PHE A 197 -3.54 14.83 -6.23
C PHE A 197 -2.67 15.29 -5.04
N LEU A 198 -3.16 16.22 -4.22
CA LEU A 198 -2.40 16.74 -3.08
C LEU A 198 -2.06 15.63 -2.07
N ALA A 199 -3.01 14.74 -1.78
CA ALA A 199 -2.79 13.58 -0.93
C ALA A 199 -1.77 12.60 -1.55
N THR A 200 -1.81 12.40 -2.86
CA THR A 200 -0.83 11.56 -3.55
C THR A 200 0.59 12.12 -3.42
N ILE A 201 0.77 13.43 -3.61
CA ILE A 201 2.07 14.09 -3.40
C ILE A 201 2.52 13.95 -1.95
N ALA A 202 1.61 14.16 -0.99
CA ALA A 202 1.93 14.05 0.43
C ALA A 202 2.38 12.62 0.79
N ILE A 203 1.63 11.59 0.40
CA ILE A 203 2.01 10.20 0.69
C ILE A 203 3.26 9.79 -0.07
N TRP A 204 3.42 10.23 -1.32
CA TRP A 204 4.63 9.95 -2.07
C TRP A 204 5.89 10.46 -1.34
N TRP A 205 5.91 11.72 -0.90
CA TRP A 205 7.11 12.39 -0.42
C TRP A 205 7.22 12.51 1.11
N ALA A 206 6.11 12.41 1.84
CA ALA A 206 6.10 12.52 3.30
C ALA A 206 5.94 11.17 4.02
N SER A 207 6.13 10.04 3.31
CA SER A 207 6.14 8.69 3.89
C SER A 207 7.46 7.95 3.64
N SER A 208 7.51 6.67 3.95
CA SER A 208 8.66 5.81 3.68
C SER A 208 8.83 5.43 2.20
N LEU A 209 7.84 5.71 1.36
CA LEU A 209 7.84 5.29 -0.06
C LEU A 209 9.07 5.76 -0.86
N PRO A 210 9.56 7.02 -0.76
CA PRO A 210 10.73 7.47 -1.53
C PRO A 210 11.97 6.62 -1.28
N VAL A 211 12.14 6.12 -0.06
CA VAL A 211 13.30 5.27 0.28
C VAL A 211 13.29 4.00 -0.56
N TYR A 212 12.13 3.33 -0.65
CA TYR A 212 12.01 2.05 -1.37
C TYR A 212 11.76 2.23 -2.87
N MET A 213 11.38 3.41 -3.30
CA MET A 213 11.22 3.74 -4.71
C MET A 213 12.55 4.15 -5.37
N TYR A 214 13.42 4.88 -4.65
CA TYR A 214 14.60 5.50 -5.22
C TYR A 214 15.92 5.09 -4.57
N PHE A 215 16.00 5.02 -3.24
CA PHE A 215 17.26 4.82 -2.53
C PHE A 215 17.59 3.33 -2.29
N ASN A 216 16.58 2.51 -2.01
CA ASN A 216 16.67 1.05 -1.89
C ASN A 216 15.71 0.35 -2.87
N PRO A 217 15.83 0.58 -4.20
CA PRO A 217 14.85 0.12 -5.18
C PRO A 217 14.85 -1.40 -5.38
N SER A 218 15.87 -2.10 -4.90
CA SER A 218 15.96 -3.56 -4.97
C SER A 218 15.07 -4.29 -3.95
N TRP A 219 14.37 -3.56 -3.06
CA TRP A 219 13.47 -4.14 -2.07
C TRP A 219 12.04 -4.27 -2.62
N SER A 220 11.25 -5.19 -2.08
CA SER A 220 9.89 -5.50 -2.59
C SER A 220 8.82 -4.43 -2.31
N HIS A 221 9.07 -3.49 -1.40
CA HIS A 221 8.03 -2.63 -0.83
C HIS A 221 7.35 -1.69 -1.85
N ALA A 222 8.12 -1.10 -2.78
CA ALA A 222 7.55 -0.25 -3.84
C ALA A 222 6.68 -1.06 -4.81
N HIS A 223 7.08 -2.29 -5.15
CA HIS A 223 6.28 -3.22 -5.93
C HIS A 223 5.01 -3.64 -5.18
N SER A 224 5.11 -3.81 -3.86
CA SER A 224 3.98 -4.13 -3.01
C SER A 224 2.94 -3.00 -3.01
N ALA A 225 3.36 -1.74 -2.93
CA ALA A 225 2.47 -0.58 -3.05
C ALA A 225 1.74 -0.57 -4.40
N PHE A 226 2.45 -0.87 -5.50
CA PHE A 226 1.85 -0.99 -6.83
C PHE A 226 0.80 -2.10 -6.89
N MET A 227 1.17 -3.30 -6.44
CA MET A 227 0.27 -4.46 -6.52
C MET A 227 -0.97 -4.28 -5.63
N ALA A 228 -0.82 -3.68 -4.45
CA ALA A 228 -1.94 -3.29 -3.59
C ALA A 228 -2.85 -2.25 -4.28
N ALA A 229 -2.26 -1.26 -4.94
CA ALA A 229 -3.02 -0.25 -5.69
C ALA A 229 -3.76 -0.85 -6.88
N LEU A 230 -3.10 -1.73 -7.66
CA LEU A 230 -3.70 -2.42 -8.79
C LEU A 230 -4.86 -3.33 -8.34
N PHE A 231 -4.65 -4.10 -7.26
CA PHE A 231 -5.67 -4.97 -6.68
C PHE A 231 -6.89 -4.18 -6.20
N LEU A 232 -6.70 -3.15 -5.39
CA LEU A 232 -7.79 -2.33 -4.84
C LEU A 232 -8.51 -1.55 -5.94
N TRP A 233 -7.79 -1.02 -6.92
CA TRP A 233 -8.37 -0.33 -8.07
C TRP A 233 -9.23 -1.30 -8.90
N TYR A 234 -8.69 -2.46 -9.29
CA TYR A 234 -9.42 -3.42 -10.12
C TYR A 234 -10.59 -4.05 -9.38
N TRP A 235 -10.43 -4.37 -8.08
CA TRP A 235 -11.53 -4.78 -7.21
C TRP A 235 -12.66 -3.75 -7.23
N HIS A 236 -12.32 -2.48 -7.06
CA HIS A 236 -13.30 -1.40 -7.02
C HIS A 236 -14.03 -1.21 -8.35
N GLU A 237 -13.29 -1.20 -9.49
CA GLU A 237 -13.87 -1.01 -10.82
C GLU A 237 -14.82 -2.14 -11.23
N THR A 238 -14.58 -3.35 -10.73
CA THR A 238 -15.34 -4.55 -11.13
C THR A 238 -16.33 -5.02 -10.07
N ARG A 239 -16.44 -4.33 -8.94
CA ARG A 239 -17.34 -4.72 -7.83
C ARG A 239 -18.80 -4.76 -8.28
N GLY A 240 -19.58 -5.60 -7.60
CA GLY A 240 -21.02 -5.77 -7.84
C GLY A 240 -21.29 -6.96 -8.75
N THR A 241 -21.18 -6.82 -10.05
CA THR A 241 -21.47 -7.86 -11.04
C THR A 241 -20.23 -8.17 -11.88
N ARG A 242 -19.34 -9.01 -11.38
CA ARG A 242 -18.14 -9.43 -12.12
C ARG A 242 -18.47 -10.53 -13.11
N SER A 243 -17.98 -10.38 -14.36
CA SER A 243 -17.91 -11.47 -15.31
C SER A 243 -16.86 -12.51 -14.89
N THR A 244 -16.94 -13.72 -15.46
CA THR A 244 -15.95 -14.78 -15.24
C THR A 244 -14.52 -14.31 -15.54
N THR A 245 -14.33 -13.57 -16.64
CA THR A 245 -13.03 -12.99 -17.00
C THR A 245 -12.54 -12.00 -15.95
N GLN A 246 -13.42 -11.15 -15.40
CA GLN A 246 -13.05 -10.22 -14.34
C GLN A 246 -12.66 -10.93 -13.04
N TRP A 247 -13.30 -12.06 -12.71
CA TRP A 247 -12.89 -12.90 -11.59
C TRP A 247 -11.51 -13.52 -11.81
N ILE A 248 -11.22 -14.03 -13.01
CA ILE A 248 -9.91 -14.58 -13.37
C ILE A 248 -8.82 -13.50 -13.28
N VAL A 249 -9.05 -12.32 -13.85
CA VAL A 249 -8.07 -11.22 -13.80
C VAL A 249 -7.82 -10.74 -12.37
N LEU A 250 -8.89 -10.58 -11.56
CA LEU A 250 -8.76 -10.20 -10.15
C LEU A 250 -7.95 -11.23 -9.35
N ALA A 251 -8.20 -12.52 -9.60
CA ALA A 251 -7.47 -13.62 -8.98
C ALA A 251 -5.99 -13.65 -9.40
N ALA A 252 -5.69 -13.40 -10.68
CA ALA A 252 -4.32 -13.31 -11.18
C ALA A 252 -3.56 -12.12 -10.55
N ILE A 253 -4.21 -10.96 -10.44
CA ILE A 253 -3.65 -9.79 -9.73
C ILE A 253 -3.40 -10.14 -8.25
N ALA A 254 -4.35 -10.80 -7.57
CA ALA A 254 -4.19 -11.21 -6.19
C ALA A 254 -3.02 -12.21 -6.02
N GLY A 255 -2.91 -13.21 -6.88
CA GLY A 255 -1.81 -14.18 -6.85
C GLY A 255 -0.44 -13.51 -7.08
N LEU A 256 -0.33 -12.59 -8.05
CA LEU A 256 0.91 -11.83 -8.25
C LEU A 256 1.21 -10.91 -7.06
N MET A 257 0.19 -10.27 -6.46
CA MET A 257 0.33 -9.46 -5.26
C MET A 257 0.92 -10.27 -4.09
N LEU A 258 0.49 -11.51 -3.91
CA LEU A 258 1.01 -12.41 -2.88
C LEU A 258 2.44 -12.89 -3.22
N ASN A 259 2.76 -13.15 -4.49
CA ASN A 259 4.15 -13.43 -4.91
C ASN A 259 5.10 -12.27 -4.59
N VAL A 260 4.62 -11.01 -4.62
CA VAL A 260 5.44 -9.83 -4.30
C VAL A 260 5.63 -9.69 -2.79
N TYR A 261 4.56 -9.85 -2.01
CA TYR A 261 4.63 -9.66 -0.56
C TYR A 261 3.49 -10.37 0.17
N TYR A 262 3.79 -11.41 0.94
CA TYR A 262 2.80 -12.26 1.59
C TYR A 262 1.80 -11.53 2.53
N PRO A 263 2.22 -10.52 3.34
CA PRO A 263 1.28 -9.80 4.19
C PRO A 263 0.14 -9.13 3.43
N ASN A 264 0.27 -8.91 2.13
CA ASN A 264 -0.82 -8.40 1.29
C ASN A 264 -2.04 -9.34 1.24
N ALA A 265 -1.93 -10.58 1.73
CA ALA A 265 -3.09 -11.45 1.93
C ALA A 265 -4.19 -10.79 2.77
N MET A 266 -3.82 -9.89 3.68
CA MET A 266 -4.77 -9.14 4.50
C MET A 266 -5.66 -8.20 3.66
N LEU A 267 -5.19 -7.76 2.49
CA LEU A 267 -5.98 -6.94 1.57
C LEU A 267 -7.15 -7.72 0.94
N LEU A 268 -7.08 -9.05 0.91
CA LEU A 268 -8.19 -9.89 0.44
C LEU A 268 -9.45 -9.74 1.34
N ALA A 269 -9.31 -9.17 2.53
CA ALA A 269 -10.44 -8.85 3.40
C ALA A 269 -11.50 -7.96 2.71
N VAL A 270 -11.13 -7.14 1.72
CA VAL A 270 -12.11 -6.35 0.94
C VAL A 270 -13.10 -7.24 0.20
N LEU A 271 -12.66 -8.39 -0.30
CA LEU A 271 -13.53 -9.38 -0.97
C LEU A 271 -14.44 -10.09 0.04
N ALA A 272 -13.92 -10.43 1.22
CA ALA A 272 -14.70 -11.05 2.27
C ALA A 272 -15.84 -10.11 2.75
N VAL A 273 -15.53 -8.83 2.98
CA VAL A 273 -16.52 -7.81 3.35
C VAL A 273 -17.55 -7.60 2.23
N GLU A 274 -17.13 -7.58 0.97
CA GLU A 274 -18.03 -7.48 -0.18
C GLU A 274 -18.95 -8.71 -0.30
N ALA A 275 -18.45 -9.90 -0.03
CA ALA A 275 -19.18 -11.16 -0.19
C ALA A 275 -20.32 -11.33 0.85
N ILE A 276 -20.12 -10.86 2.09
CA ILE A 276 -21.08 -11.03 3.18
C ILE A 276 -22.52 -10.61 2.79
N PRO A 277 -22.78 -9.36 2.34
CA PRO A 277 -24.14 -8.96 1.98
C PRO A 277 -24.69 -9.72 0.76
N GLN A 278 -23.82 -10.15 -0.18
CA GLN A 278 -24.22 -10.94 -1.33
C GLN A 278 -24.72 -12.33 -0.91
N TYR A 279 -24.00 -13.03 -0.05
CA TYR A 279 -24.42 -14.32 0.49
C TYR A 279 -25.68 -14.19 1.35
N LEU A 280 -25.78 -13.18 2.20
CA LEU A 280 -26.96 -12.94 3.02
C LEU A 280 -28.21 -12.68 2.15
N ALA A 281 -28.06 -11.91 1.07
CA ALA A 281 -29.15 -11.66 0.13
C ALA A 281 -29.57 -12.94 -0.63
N ALA A 282 -28.60 -13.74 -1.08
CA ALA A 282 -28.86 -14.99 -1.77
C ALA A 282 -29.55 -16.03 -0.86
N LEU A 283 -29.11 -16.16 0.41
CA LEU A 283 -29.71 -17.08 1.39
C LEU A 283 -31.12 -16.68 1.81
N ARG A 284 -31.42 -15.37 1.95
CA ARG A 284 -32.77 -14.88 2.27
C ARG A 284 -33.78 -15.22 1.18
N ARG A 285 -33.35 -15.35 -0.07
CA ARG A 285 -34.19 -15.76 -1.20
C ARG A 285 -34.47 -17.25 -1.23
N TYR A 286 -33.54 -18.06 -0.70
CA TYR A 286 -33.66 -19.50 -0.65
C TYR A 286 -34.57 -19.99 0.48
N ARG A 287 -34.91 -19.14 1.50
CA ARG A 287 -35.89 -19.49 2.52
C ARG A 287 -37.24 -19.72 1.84
N PRO A 288 -37.85 -20.92 1.95
CA PRO A 288 -39.21 -21.15 1.49
C PRO A 288 -40.12 -20.12 2.19
N ARG A 289 -40.93 -19.40 1.41
CA ARG A 289 -42.05 -18.67 2.01
C ARG A 289 -42.94 -19.75 2.62
N ASP A 290 -42.99 -19.80 3.97
CA ASP A 290 -43.90 -20.67 4.67
C ASP A 290 -45.29 -20.43 4.11
N HIS A 291 -45.89 -21.54 3.63
CA HIS A 291 -47.26 -21.61 3.09
C HIS A 291 -48.30 -21.43 4.18
N GLU A 292 -48.11 -20.58 5.19
CA GLU A 292 -49.03 -20.30 6.28
C GLU A 292 -49.60 -18.87 6.26
N ARG A 293 -50.03 -18.42 5.08
CA ARG A 293 -51.04 -17.34 4.96
C ARG A 293 -52.00 -17.58 3.83
N SER A 294 -52.45 -18.80 3.69
CA SER A 294 -53.55 -19.16 2.80
C SER A 294 -54.76 -19.54 3.64
N GLY A 295 -55.56 -18.58 4.04
CA GLY A 295 -56.81 -18.90 4.74
C GLY A 295 -57.76 -17.75 5.03
N ARG A 296 -57.36 -16.50 4.84
CA ARG A 296 -58.26 -15.37 5.18
C ARG A 296 -58.38 -14.22 4.16
N ASP A 297 -57.65 -14.20 3.08
CA ASP A 297 -57.71 -13.09 2.11
C ASP A 297 -58.08 -13.50 0.67
N ALA A 298 -58.86 -14.61 0.52
CA ALA A 298 -59.31 -15.09 -0.77
C ALA A 298 -60.57 -14.33 -1.32
N ALA A 299 -60.98 -13.22 -0.70
CA ALA A 299 -62.24 -12.57 -1.04
C ALA A 299 -62.13 -11.18 -1.72
N ILE A 300 -60.92 -10.65 -1.95
CA ILE A 300 -60.81 -9.36 -2.70
C ILE A 300 -59.56 -9.43 -3.56
N ARG A 301 -59.72 -9.66 -4.86
CA ARG A 301 -58.93 -9.04 -5.96
C ARG A 301 -59.06 -9.77 -7.28
N ASP A 302 -60.01 -9.35 -8.05
CA ASP A 302 -59.91 -9.33 -9.52
C ASP A 302 -59.10 -8.11 -9.96
N LEU A 303 -57.75 -8.26 -10.03
CA LEU A 303 -56.86 -7.38 -10.76
C LEU A 303 -55.82 -8.23 -11.52
N PRO A 304 -55.45 -7.86 -12.76
CA PRO A 304 -54.73 -8.76 -13.67
C PRO A 304 -53.35 -9.11 -13.12
N ALA A 305 -53.15 -10.39 -12.80
CA ALA A 305 -51.94 -11.00 -12.22
C ALA A 305 -50.70 -11.01 -13.17
N ARG A 306 -50.76 -10.34 -14.35
CA ARG A 306 -49.68 -10.36 -15.34
C ARG A 306 -48.50 -9.44 -15.01
N ASP A 307 -48.71 -8.29 -14.34
CA ASP A 307 -47.63 -7.33 -14.08
C ASP A 307 -46.78 -7.65 -12.85
N SER A 308 -47.33 -8.38 -11.88
CA SER A 308 -46.58 -8.76 -10.68
C SER A 308 -45.63 -9.93 -10.92
N ALA A 309 -45.98 -10.86 -11.81
CA ALA A 309 -45.11 -11.98 -12.18
C ALA A 309 -43.90 -11.51 -13.00
N ASN A 310 -44.08 -10.52 -13.89
CA ASN A 310 -43.00 -9.98 -14.73
C ASN A 310 -42.02 -9.10 -13.94
N ARG A 311 -42.50 -8.36 -12.93
CA ARG A 311 -41.61 -7.63 -11.97
C ARG A 311 -40.84 -8.56 -11.05
N ASN A 312 -41.41 -9.70 -10.68
CA ASN A 312 -40.73 -10.69 -9.84
C ASN A 312 -39.71 -11.55 -10.63
N SER A 313 -39.90 -11.78 -11.93
CA SER A 313 -38.92 -12.44 -12.78
C SER A 313 -37.73 -11.50 -13.08
N ALA A 314 -37.98 -10.25 -13.47
CA ALA A 314 -36.92 -9.25 -13.72
C ALA A 314 -36.05 -8.97 -12.48
N ASN A 315 -36.61 -9.07 -11.26
CA ASN A 315 -35.82 -8.96 -10.02
C ASN A 315 -35.10 -10.26 -9.63
N ARG A 316 -35.44 -11.41 -10.22
CA ARG A 316 -34.74 -12.69 -9.95
C ARG A 316 -33.39 -12.77 -10.62
N ASP A 317 -33.22 -12.10 -11.77
CA ASP A 317 -31.99 -12.17 -12.59
C ASP A 317 -30.90 -11.17 -12.16
N LEU A 318 -31.23 -10.24 -11.26
CA LEU A 318 -30.34 -9.15 -10.83
C LEU A 318 -29.26 -9.54 -9.80
N TYR A 319 -29.33 -10.73 -9.18
CA TYR A 319 -28.36 -11.16 -8.17
C TYR A 319 -27.99 -12.63 -8.35
N PRO A 320 -26.69 -12.98 -8.23
CA PRO A 320 -26.24 -14.35 -8.40
C PRO A 320 -26.83 -15.29 -7.34
N SER A 321 -27.04 -16.55 -7.74
CA SER A 321 -27.42 -17.62 -6.80
C SER A 321 -26.28 -17.94 -5.83
N VAL A 322 -26.57 -18.59 -4.70
CA VAL A 322 -25.55 -19.07 -3.76
C VAL A 322 -24.52 -19.93 -4.47
N LEU A 323 -24.96 -20.85 -5.35
CA LEU A 323 -24.07 -21.71 -6.12
C LEU A 323 -23.12 -20.91 -7.02
N GLN A 324 -23.64 -19.89 -7.71
CA GLN A 324 -22.83 -19.03 -8.59
C GLN A 324 -21.80 -18.21 -7.79
N LEU A 325 -22.18 -17.70 -6.61
CA LEU A 325 -21.24 -17.02 -5.72
C LEU A 325 -20.12 -17.98 -5.28
N VAL A 326 -20.47 -19.19 -4.85
CA VAL A 326 -19.48 -20.21 -4.47
C VAL A 326 -18.57 -20.54 -5.65
N MET A 327 -19.11 -20.80 -6.83
CA MET A 327 -18.32 -21.11 -8.04
C MET A 327 -17.34 -19.97 -8.37
N ASN A 328 -17.78 -18.71 -8.30
CA ASN A 328 -16.93 -17.56 -8.55
C ASN A 328 -15.78 -17.45 -7.54
N HIS A 329 -16.06 -17.66 -6.25
CA HIS A 329 -15.02 -17.62 -5.22
C HIS A 329 -14.07 -18.83 -5.29
N VAL A 330 -14.57 -20.01 -5.66
CA VAL A 330 -13.72 -21.18 -5.94
C VAL A 330 -12.83 -20.93 -7.14
N LEU A 331 -13.38 -20.39 -8.24
CA LEU A 331 -12.60 -20.00 -9.42
C LEU A 331 -11.50 -18.99 -9.05
N PHE A 332 -11.86 -17.96 -8.27
CA PHE A 332 -10.90 -16.98 -7.76
C PHE A 332 -9.77 -17.67 -6.97
N ALA A 333 -10.10 -18.54 -6.02
CA ALA A 333 -9.11 -19.24 -5.20
C ALA A 333 -8.19 -20.14 -6.05
N VAL A 334 -8.75 -20.90 -6.98
CA VAL A 334 -7.98 -21.80 -7.87
C VAL A 334 -7.01 -21.01 -8.75
N VAL A 335 -7.47 -19.94 -9.40
CA VAL A 335 -6.60 -19.11 -10.26
C VAL A 335 -5.54 -18.39 -9.43
N MET A 336 -5.91 -17.84 -8.27
CA MET A 336 -4.95 -17.19 -7.36
C MET A 336 -3.85 -18.16 -6.93
N ILE A 337 -4.22 -19.39 -6.51
CA ILE A 337 -3.25 -20.44 -6.11
C ILE A 337 -2.40 -20.86 -7.31
N ALA A 338 -2.96 -21.00 -8.51
CA ALA A 338 -2.19 -21.30 -9.71
C ALA A 338 -1.16 -20.21 -10.02
N CYS A 339 -1.49 -18.93 -9.80
CA CYS A 339 -0.55 -17.82 -9.94
C CYS A 339 0.56 -17.82 -8.87
N LEU A 340 0.44 -18.57 -7.77
CA LEU A 340 1.51 -18.79 -6.78
C LEU A 340 2.51 -19.87 -7.18
N LEU A 341 2.32 -20.52 -8.32
CA LEU A 341 3.22 -21.59 -8.80
C LEU A 341 4.72 -21.18 -8.83
N PRO A 342 5.10 -19.94 -9.25
CA PRO A 342 6.51 -19.52 -9.17
C PRO A 342 7.08 -19.57 -7.75
N THR A 343 6.30 -19.16 -6.74
CA THR A 343 6.69 -19.28 -5.33
C THR A 343 6.82 -20.75 -4.93
N PHE A 344 5.84 -21.61 -5.22
CA PHE A 344 5.89 -23.02 -4.85
C PHE A 344 7.05 -23.75 -5.51
N LEU A 345 7.31 -23.50 -6.79
CA LEU A 345 8.45 -24.10 -7.50
C LEU A 345 9.79 -23.61 -6.94
N SER A 346 9.95 -22.31 -6.69
CA SER A 346 11.19 -21.79 -6.11
C SER A 346 11.44 -22.36 -4.71
N ARG A 347 10.39 -22.49 -3.88
CA ARG A 347 10.50 -23.13 -2.56
C ARG A 347 10.84 -24.61 -2.65
N TYR A 348 10.20 -25.33 -3.56
CA TYR A 348 10.52 -26.75 -3.79
C TYR A 348 11.98 -26.96 -4.19
N VAL A 349 12.50 -26.16 -5.13
CA VAL A 349 13.90 -26.25 -5.56
C VAL A 349 14.85 -25.90 -4.42
N VAL A 350 14.62 -24.76 -3.75
CA VAL A 350 15.55 -24.24 -2.74
C VAL A 350 15.49 -25.02 -1.43
N TYR A 351 14.31 -25.46 -0.99
CA TYR A 351 14.11 -26.08 0.33
C TYR A 351 13.68 -27.55 0.29
N GLY A 352 13.31 -28.07 -0.88
CA GLY A 352 12.75 -29.43 -1.02
C GLY A 352 11.26 -29.53 -0.68
N SER A 353 10.62 -28.43 -0.27
CA SER A 353 9.19 -28.37 0.04
C SER A 353 8.56 -27.08 -0.51
N PRO A 354 7.41 -27.17 -1.23
CA PRO A 354 6.74 -25.98 -1.77
C PRO A 354 6.12 -25.10 -0.68
N PHE A 355 5.95 -25.61 0.53
CA PHE A 355 5.30 -24.92 1.66
C PHE A 355 6.29 -24.36 2.67
N GLU A 356 7.59 -24.55 2.48
CA GLU A 356 8.60 -23.97 3.37
C GLU A 356 8.67 -22.45 3.17
N SER A 357 8.54 -21.68 4.26
CA SER A 357 8.51 -20.23 4.18
C SER A 357 9.90 -19.59 4.17
N GLY A 358 10.86 -20.23 4.83
CA GLY A 358 12.17 -19.66 5.14
C GLY A 358 12.17 -18.55 6.21
N TYR A 359 10.99 -18.15 6.72
CA TYR A 359 10.84 -17.09 7.75
C TYR A 359 10.63 -17.64 9.17
N GLY A 360 10.88 -18.91 9.40
CA GLY A 360 10.55 -19.55 10.67
C GLY A 360 9.06 -19.85 10.84
N SER A 361 8.71 -20.36 12.03
CA SER A 361 7.33 -20.81 12.29
C SER A 361 6.44 -19.65 12.71
N MET A 362 5.30 -19.49 12.05
CA MET A 362 4.24 -18.54 12.47
C MET A 362 3.65 -18.89 13.85
N LYS A 363 3.92 -20.10 14.39
CA LYS A 363 3.46 -20.48 15.74
C LYS A 363 4.13 -19.64 16.83
N ASP A 364 5.34 -19.15 16.54
CA ASP A 364 6.16 -18.37 17.49
C ASP A 364 5.86 -16.87 17.45
N TRP A 365 4.88 -16.46 16.62
CA TRP A 365 4.46 -15.06 16.54
C TRP A 365 3.64 -14.63 17.77
N ALA A 366 3.63 -13.32 18.02
CA ALA A 366 2.99 -12.71 19.19
C ALA A 366 1.45 -12.62 19.09
N TRP A 367 0.76 -13.70 18.65
CA TRP A 367 -0.71 -13.70 18.43
C TRP A 367 -1.53 -13.36 19.67
N ARG A 368 -1.01 -13.66 20.88
CA ARG A 368 -1.69 -13.40 22.16
C ARG A 368 -1.34 -12.05 22.77
N SER A 369 -0.24 -11.45 22.33
CA SER A 369 0.26 -10.16 22.84
C SER A 369 0.89 -9.35 21.71
N PRO A 370 0.09 -8.88 20.73
CA PRO A 370 0.59 -8.11 19.59
C PRO A 370 1.23 -6.79 20.01
N TYR A 371 2.23 -6.35 19.26
CA TYR A 371 2.99 -5.12 19.48
C TYR A 371 2.25 -3.85 19.01
N PHE A 372 0.95 -3.71 19.29
CA PHE A 372 0.11 -2.64 18.77
C PHE A 372 0.68 -1.24 18.98
N LEU A 373 0.97 -0.88 20.23
CA LEU A 373 1.48 0.46 20.53
C LEU A 373 2.88 0.68 19.99
N ALA A 374 3.74 -0.35 20.03
CA ALA A 374 5.09 -0.27 19.52
C ALA A 374 5.11 -0.02 18.00
N VAL A 375 4.30 -0.75 17.22
CA VAL A 375 4.16 -0.55 15.78
C VAL A 375 3.75 0.88 15.42
N LEU A 376 2.98 1.55 16.26
CA LEU A 376 2.52 2.93 16.00
C LEU A 376 3.49 3.98 16.53
N PHE A 377 4.02 3.82 17.74
CA PHE A 377 4.61 4.92 18.50
C PHE A 377 6.06 4.70 18.94
N SER A 378 6.67 3.54 18.65
CA SER A 378 8.06 3.30 19.02
C SER A 378 9.03 4.28 18.36
N SER A 379 10.07 4.68 19.06
CA SER A 379 11.22 5.35 18.47
C SER A 379 12.00 4.45 17.49
N GLU A 380 11.84 3.13 17.60
CA GLU A 380 12.32 2.16 16.64
C GLU A 380 11.25 1.92 15.56
N HIS A 381 11.27 2.70 14.50
CA HIS A 381 10.42 2.56 13.29
C HIS A 381 8.90 2.60 13.51
N GLY A 382 8.40 3.25 14.58
CA GLY A 382 6.97 3.42 14.80
C GLY A 382 6.29 4.19 13.66
N LEU A 383 5.18 3.66 13.14
CA LEU A 383 4.53 4.14 11.92
C LEU A 383 4.15 5.63 11.97
N LEU A 384 3.54 6.07 13.07
CA LEU A 384 2.99 7.42 13.15
C LEU A 384 4.04 8.47 13.56
N VAL A 385 5.06 8.06 14.31
CA VAL A 385 6.11 8.99 14.78
C VAL A 385 7.20 9.20 13.73
N TRP A 386 7.46 8.20 12.90
CA TRP A 386 8.39 8.34 11.77
C TRP A 386 7.75 9.00 10.55
N THR A 387 6.47 8.75 10.34
CA THR A 387 5.72 9.26 9.17
C THR A 387 4.37 9.87 9.61
N PRO A 388 4.37 11.07 10.20
CA PRO A 388 3.18 11.67 10.82
C PRO A 388 1.99 11.87 9.87
N VAL A 389 2.24 12.00 8.57
CA VAL A 389 1.20 12.10 7.53
C VAL A 389 0.23 10.91 7.57
N ILE A 390 0.69 9.75 8.03
CA ILE A 390 -0.14 8.54 8.12
C ILE A 390 -1.23 8.68 9.19
N ALA A 391 -1.00 9.43 10.27
CA ALA A 391 -2.05 9.70 11.27
C ALA A 391 -3.26 10.43 10.64
N LEU A 392 -2.99 11.43 9.80
CA LEU A 392 -4.03 12.15 9.06
C LEU A 392 -4.75 11.22 8.07
N SER A 393 -3.98 10.33 7.42
CA SER A 393 -4.54 9.33 6.50
C SER A 393 -5.47 8.35 7.22
N CYS A 394 -5.06 7.81 8.36
CA CYS A 394 -5.88 6.90 9.17
C CYS A 394 -7.19 7.57 9.62
N THR A 395 -7.13 8.83 10.07
CA THR A 395 -8.32 9.62 10.39
C THR A 395 -9.25 9.72 9.18
N GLY A 396 -8.71 10.00 8.01
CA GLY A 396 -9.47 10.07 6.76
C GLY A 396 -10.07 8.72 6.34
N VAL A 397 -9.39 7.58 6.56
CA VAL A 397 -9.95 6.23 6.30
C VAL A 397 -11.17 5.97 7.21
N VAL A 398 -11.11 6.36 8.49
CA VAL A 398 -12.25 6.24 9.40
C VAL A 398 -13.43 7.10 8.92
N ILE A 399 -13.17 8.37 8.55
CA ILE A 399 -14.20 9.25 7.98
C ILE A 399 -14.80 8.62 6.71
N PHE A 400 -13.98 8.02 5.86
CA PHE A 400 -14.42 7.34 4.65
C PHE A 400 -15.32 6.14 4.95
N ALA A 401 -14.94 5.31 5.92
CA ALA A 401 -15.73 4.16 6.36
C ALA A 401 -17.10 4.54 6.91
N LEU A 402 -17.18 5.67 7.65
CA LEU A 402 -18.45 6.19 8.17
C LEU A 402 -19.37 6.73 7.07
N ARG A 403 -18.82 7.26 5.97
CA ARG A 403 -19.59 7.88 4.88
C ARG A 403 -19.95 6.91 3.76
N GLU A 404 -19.03 6.02 3.44
CA GLU A 404 -19.17 4.98 2.42
C GLU A 404 -18.99 3.59 3.04
N PRO A 405 -19.94 3.11 3.86
CA PRO A 405 -19.73 1.92 4.69
C PRO A 405 -19.36 0.66 3.91
N ARG A 406 -19.83 0.55 2.65
CA ARG A 406 -19.54 -0.63 1.82
C ARG A 406 -18.09 -0.67 1.36
N VAL A 407 -17.58 0.42 0.82
CA VAL A 407 -16.21 0.50 0.28
C VAL A 407 -15.22 0.93 1.35
N GLY A 408 -15.52 2.01 2.05
CA GLY A 408 -14.68 2.51 3.13
C GLY A 408 -14.57 1.52 4.28
N GLY A 409 -15.68 0.83 4.63
CA GLY A 409 -15.66 -0.23 5.64
C GLY A 409 -14.78 -1.42 5.21
N ALA A 410 -14.86 -1.84 3.94
CA ALA A 410 -13.99 -2.90 3.42
C ALA A 410 -12.51 -2.50 3.47
N ILE A 411 -12.18 -1.27 3.06
CA ILE A 411 -10.81 -0.72 3.09
C ILE A 411 -10.31 -0.60 4.54
N LEU A 412 -11.13 -0.11 5.47
CA LEU A 412 -10.78 -0.04 6.89
C LEU A 412 -10.52 -1.44 7.47
N THR A 413 -11.37 -2.42 7.15
CA THR A 413 -11.18 -3.81 7.59
C THR A 413 -9.85 -4.39 7.08
N ALA A 414 -9.53 -4.17 5.81
CA ALA A 414 -8.26 -4.62 5.23
C ALA A 414 -7.06 -3.92 5.91
N MET A 415 -7.14 -2.62 6.17
CA MET A 415 -6.11 -1.86 6.89
C MET A 415 -5.90 -2.39 8.31
N LEU A 416 -6.98 -2.64 9.05
CA LEU A 416 -6.91 -3.17 10.42
C LEU A 416 -6.39 -4.62 10.45
N ALA A 417 -6.80 -5.45 9.50
CA ALA A 417 -6.28 -6.82 9.36
C ALA A 417 -4.76 -6.81 9.08
N PHE A 418 -4.31 -5.93 8.17
CA PHE A 418 -2.88 -5.76 7.88
C PHE A 418 -2.10 -5.27 9.11
N TYR A 419 -2.63 -4.27 9.81
CA TYR A 419 -2.03 -3.75 11.04
C TYR A 419 -1.93 -4.83 12.13
N PHE A 420 -3.00 -5.59 12.36
CA PHE A 420 -2.99 -6.72 13.29
C PHE A 420 -1.92 -7.75 12.92
N PHE A 421 -1.84 -8.13 11.63
CA PHE A 421 -0.88 -9.12 11.15
C PHE A 421 0.57 -8.67 11.40
N ILE A 422 0.90 -7.42 11.08
CA ILE A 422 2.24 -6.86 11.34
C ILE A 422 2.51 -6.72 12.84
N ALA A 423 1.51 -6.35 13.64
CA ALA A 423 1.66 -6.24 15.09
C ALA A 423 1.94 -7.60 15.77
N CYS A 424 1.54 -8.72 15.15
CA CYS A 424 1.86 -10.07 15.63
C CYS A 424 3.26 -10.54 15.22
N TYR A 425 3.89 -9.90 14.22
CA TYR A 425 5.20 -10.31 13.72
C TYR A 425 6.32 -9.91 14.69
N PRO A 426 7.22 -10.82 15.11
CA PRO A 426 8.27 -10.51 16.08
C PRO A 426 9.20 -9.37 15.63
N ASP A 427 9.60 -9.37 14.34
CA ASP A 427 10.46 -8.34 13.78
C ASP A 427 9.66 -7.17 13.16
N TRP A 428 8.56 -6.78 13.81
CA TRP A 428 7.65 -5.73 13.34
C TRP A 428 8.35 -4.39 13.03
N ALA A 429 9.49 -4.12 13.64
CA ALA A 429 10.30 -2.92 13.39
C ALA A 429 11.09 -3.00 12.06
N GLY A 430 11.28 -4.22 11.49
CA GLY A 430 11.95 -4.42 10.22
C GLY A 430 13.46 -4.24 10.25
N ILE A 431 14.09 -4.44 11.40
CA ILE A 431 15.55 -4.45 11.68
C ILE A 431 16.25 -3.17 11.22
N SER A 432 16.52 -3.01 9.93
CA SER A 432 17.22 -1.87 9.32
C SER A 432 16.32 -1.27 8.24
N SER A 433 15.50 -0.29 8.61
CA SER A 433 14.55 0.32 7.70
C SER A 433 14.36 1.81 8.00
N TYR A 434 13.80 2.55 7.05
CA TYR A 434 13.29 3.89 7.29
C TYR A 434 11.81 3.80 7.64
N GLY A 435 11.45 4.15 8.86
CA GLY A 435 10.11 3.99 9.38
C GLY A 435 9.62 2.54 9.32
N ASN A 436 8.33 2.31 9.47
CA ASN A 436 7.77 0.97 9.34
C ASN A 436 7.53 0.60 7.88
N ARG A 437 8.53 -0.03 7.26
CA ARG A 437 8.55 -0.39 5.84
C ARG A 437 7.40 -1.31 5.40
N PHE A 438 6.87 -2.11 6.30
CA PHE A 438 5.80 -3.06 5.99
C PHE A 438 4.54 -2.34 5.53
N PHE A 439 4.25 -1.16 6.09
CA PHE A 439 3.07 -0.37 5.75
C PHE A 439 3.16 0.40 4.42
N VAL A 440 4.29 0.34 3.71
CA VAL A 440 4.40 0.87 2.33
C VAL A 440 3.38 0.18 1.41
N SER A 441 3.03 -1.08 1.68
CA SER A 441 1.94 -1.79 1.00
C SER A 441 0.60 -1.06 1.06
N LEU A 442 0.32 -0.32 2.15
CA LEU A 442 -0.93 0.40 2.34
C LEU A 442 -0.96 1.79 1.71
N THR A 443 0.06 2.17 0.93
CA THR A 443 0.12 3.44 0.18
C THR A 443 -1.21 3.83 -0.48
N PRO A 444 -1.91 2.96 -1.23
CA PRO A 444 -3.19 3.32 -1.85
C PRO A 444 -4.28 3.62 -0.82
N ILE A 445 -4.33 2.91 0.30
CA ILE A 445 -5.28 3.17 1.39
C ILE A 445 -4.99 4.52 2.04
N PHE A 446 -3.71 4.84 2.27
CA PHE A 446 -3.31 6.10 2.84
C PHE A 446 -3.61 7.29 1.92
N ILE A 447 -3.45 7.13 0.61
CA ILE A 447 -3.85 8.17 -0.37
C ILE A 447 -5.35 8.41 -0.33
N ILE A 448 -6.19 7.37 -0.32
CA ILE A 448 -7.64 7.50 -0.23
C ILE A 448 -8.02 8.21 1.08
N GLY A 449 -7.49 7.75 2.21
CA GLY A 449 -7.76 8.34 3.52
C GLY A 449 -7.38 9.82 3.58
N LEU A 450 -6.15 10.15 3.19
CA LEU A 450 -5.67 11.54 3.22
C LEU A 450 -6.47 12.46 2.28
N SER A 451 -6.90 11.93 1.13
CA SER A 451 -7.75 12.66 0.18
C SER A 451 -9.10 13.03 0.81
N VAL A 452 -9.73 12.08 1.51
CA VAL A 452 -10.99 12.32 2.24
C VAL A 452 -10.77 13.28 3.40
N PHE A 453 -9.68 13.14 4.15
CA PHE A 453 -9.31 14.07 5.22
C PHE A 453 -9.16 15.51 4.68
N PHE A 454 -8.40 15.71 3.60
CA PHE A 454 -8.22 17.03 2.99
C PHE A 454 -9.53 17.61 2.48
N ALA A 455 -10.36 16.80 1.82
CA ALA A 455 -11.67 17.23 1.35
C ALA A 455 -12.57 17.67 2.52
N ARG A 456 -12.47 17.00 3.67
CA ARG A 456 -13.24 17.36 4.87
C ARG A 456 -12.73 18.64 5.53
N VAL A 457 -11.42 18.73 5.73
CA VAL A 457 -10.80 19.94 6.32
C VAL A 457 -11.03 21.17 5.44
N ALA A 458 -11.01 21.00 4.12
CA ALA A 458 -11.24 22.09 3.19
C ALA A 458 -12.60 22.77 3.35
N GLN A 459 -13.61 22.09 3.91
CA GLN A 459 -14.94 22.65 4.16
C GLN A 459 -14.96 23.69 5.32
N VAL A 460 -13.93 23.69 6.17
CA VAL A 460 -13.81 24.65 7.28
C VAL A 460 -13.34 26.02 6.80
N PHE A 461 -12.73 26.09 5.61
CA PHE A 461 -12.16 27.33 5.09
C PHE A 461 -13.18 28.14 4.31
N ALA A 462 -13.09 29.49 4.42
CA ALA A 462 -13.97 30.43 3.73
C ALA A 462 -13.92 30.30 2.19
N SER A 463 -12.81 29.82 1.61
CA SER A 463 -12.70 29.62 0.17
C SER A 463 -11.80 28.43 -0.17
N GLN A 464 -12.05 27.82 -1.34
CA GLN A 464 -11.25 26.72 -1.87
C GLN A 464 -9.79 27.13 -2.17
N ARG A 465 -9.54 28.42 -2.45
CA ARG A 465 -8.17 28.93 -2.68
C ARG A 465 -7.39 28.93 -1.37
N VAL A 466 -7.99 29.43 -0.30
CA VAL A 466 -7.37 29.43 1.04
C VAL A 466 -7.14 28.01 1.53
N ALA A 467 -8.13 27.13 1.39
CA ALA A 467 -7.99 25.72 1.74
C ALA A 467 -6.81 25.05 0.99
N THR A 468 -6.72 25.29 -0.33
CA THR A 468 -5.64 24.72 -1.15
C THR A 468 -4.27 25.26 -0.72
N ALA A 469 -4.16 26.55 -0.44
CA ALA A 469 -2.91 27.15 0.02
C ALA A 469 -2.49 26.61 1.40
N ALA A 470 -3.43 26.55 2.35
CA ALA A 470 -3.16 26.05 3.71
C ALA A 470 -2.78 24.57 3.72
N LEU A 471 -3.54 23.70 3.04
CA LEU A 471 -3.23 22.28 2.94
C LEU A 471 -1.99 22.02 2.10
N GLY A 472 -1.73 22.82 1.07
CA GLY A 472 -0.49 22.78 0.29
C GLY A 472 0.74 23.14 1.14
N ALA A 473 0.64 24.15 1.98
CA ALA A 473 1.69 24.52 2.94
C ALA A 473 1.94 23.40 3.97
N LEU A 474 0.87 22.79 4.50
CA LEU A 474 0.98 21.62 5.38
C LEU A 474 1.72 20.46 4.69
N VAL A 475 1.36 20.15 3.44
CA VAL A 475 2.03 19.09 2.67
C VAL A 475 3.49 19.44 2.45
N ALA A 476 3.81 20.69 2.07
CA ALA A 476 5.20 21.12 1.89
C ALA A 476 6.03 20.98 3.19
N LEU A 477 5.45 21.32 4.34
CA LEU A 477 6.07 21.14 5.64
C LEU A 477 6.33 19.65 5.95
N LEU A 478 5.32 18.80 5.77
CA LEU A 478 5.45 17.35 6.01
C LEU A 478 6.48 16.69 5.08
N VAL A 479 6.52 17.13 3.80
CA VAL A 479 7.51 16.65 2.83
C VAL A 479 8.91 17.11 3.23
N ALA A 480 9.10 18.38 3.56
CA ALA A 480 10.40 18.90 4.00
C ALA A 480 10.90 18.18 5.26
N TRP A 481 10.00 17.97 6.24
CA TRP A 481 10.29 17.21 7.45
C TRP A 481 10.77 15.79 7.13
N ASN A 482 10.01 15.08 6.30
CA ASN A 482 10.30 13.68 5.96
C ASN A 482 11.58 13.54 5.14
N LEU A 483 11.81 14.41 4.16
CA LEU A 483 13.03 14.37 3.34
C LEU A 483 14.29 14.65 4.16
N ALA A 484 14.23 15.60 5.09
CA ALA A 484 15.34 15.86 6.00
C ALA A 484 15.56 14.70 6.98
N PHE A 485 14.51 14.00 7.39
CA PHE A 485 14.62 12.80 8.22
C PHE A 485 15.17 11.60 7.43
N ILE A 486 14.74 11.40 6.16
CA ILE A 486 15.35 10.42 5.23
C ILE A 486 16.84 10.71 5.06
N PHE A 487 17.22 11.99 4.92
CA PHE A 487 18.63 12.38 4.84
C PHE A 487 19.41 11.97 6.08
N GLN A 488 18.88 12.22 7.27
CA GLN A 488 19.55 11.81 8.52
C GLN A 488 19.74 10.29 8.61
N TRP A 489 18.69 9.53 8.25
CA TRP A 489 18.77 8.07 8.24
C TRP A 489 19.77 7.57 7.18
N GLY A 490 19.73 8.09 5.97
CA GLY A 490 20.61 7.70 4.87
C GLY A 490 22.08 8.09 5.07
N THR A 491 22.38 9.08 5.94
CA THR A 491 23.75 9.53 6.25
C THR A 491 24.23 9.08 7.63
N HIS A 492 23.46 8.25 8.33
CA HIS A 492 23.75 7.74 9.68
C HIS A 492 23.88 8.83 10.76
N LEU A 493 23.22 9.98 10.58
CA LEU A 493 23.01 10.96 11.64
C LEU A 493 22.02 10.47 12.70
N VAL A 494 21.19 9.50 12.33
CA VAL A 494 20.40 8.67 13.24
C VAL A 494 20.69 7.20 12.94
N PRO A 495 20.57 6.29 13.94
CA PRO A 495 20.90 4.89 13.73
C PRO A 495 19.97 4.25 12.69
N ALA A 496 20.53 3.38 11.85
CA ALA A 496 19.77 2.59 10.89
C ALA A 496 19.04 1.41 11.55
N ARG A 497 19.47 1.01 12.75
CA ARG A 497 18.94 -0.11 13.55
C ARG A 497 18.72 0.34 14.98
N GLY A 498 17.61 -0.07 15.56
CA GLY A 498 17.25 0.25 16.95
C GLY A 498 16.62 1.64 17.12
N PRO A 499 16.35 2.03 18.37
CA PRO A 499 15.60 3.24 18.67
C PRO A 499 16.43 4.50 18.40
N ILE A 500 15.76 5.55 17.93
CA ILE A 500 16.36 6.89 17.78
C ILE A 500 16.18 7.71 19.06
N VAL A 501 17.14 8.62 19.31
CA VAL A 501 17.04 9.65 20.34
C VAL A 501 16.41 10.90 19.74
N TRP A 502 15.17 11.21 20.10
CA TRP A 502 14.38 12.30 19.50
C TRP A 502 15.04 13.68 19.62
N SER A 503 15.69 13.97 20.75
CA SER A 503 16.39 15.25 20.93
C SER A 503 17.55 15.45 19.94
N GLU A 504 18.30 14.38 19.66
CA GLU A 504 19.38 14.38 18.66
C GLU A 504 18.83 14.51 17.25
N MET A 505 17.77 13.73 16.93
CA MET A 505 17.11 13.81 15.64
C MET A 505 16.58 15.22 15.37
N ILE A 506 15.91 15.85 16.33
CA ILE A 506 15.40 17.23 16.22
C ILE A 506 16.56 18.24 16.07
N HIS A 507 17.62 18.10 16.87
CA HIS A 507 18.80 18.94 16.72
C HIS A 507 19.38 18.81 15.29
N ASN A 508 19.59 17.60 14.83
CA ASN A 508 20.11 17.33 13.51
C ASN A 508 19.21 17.91 12.39
N GLN A 509 17.88 17.82 12.57
CA GLN A 509 16.90 18.32 11.61
C GLN A 509 17.08 19.82 11.29
N PHE A 510 17.39 20.63 12.31
CA PHE A 510 17.46 22.07 12.18
C PHE A 510 18.88 22.63 12.16
N ALA A 511 19.86 21.93 12.75
CA ALA A 511 21.24 22.44 12.89
C ALA A 511 22.20 21.77 11.91
N VAL A 512 22.10 20.46 11.69
CA VAL A 512 23.08 19.69 10.88
C VAL A 512 22.63 19.55 9.44
N VAL A 513 21.40 19.08 9.20
CA VAL A 513 20.88 18.83 7.84
C VAL A 513 20.98 20.06 6.93
N PRO A 514 20.57 21.28 7.33
CA PRO A 514 20.67 22.45 6.45
C PRO A 514 22.08 22.80 6.01
N ARG A 515 23.10 22.43 6.82
CA ARG A 515 24.52 22.70 6.52
C ARG A 515 25.12 21.65 5.59
N GLU A 516 24.69 20.39 5.73
CA GLU A 516 25.29 19.25 5.01
C GLU A 516 24.56 18.86 3.74
N ILE A 517 23.27 19.22 3.60
CA ILE A 517 22.41 18.70 2.54
C ILE A 517 22.95 19.04 1.14
N ALA A 518 23.50 20.26 0.93
CA ALA A 518 24.01 20.68 -0.37
C ALA A 518 25.23 19.84 -0.80
N ALA A 519 26.22 19.69 0.08
CA ALA A 519 27.43 18.91 -0.18
C ALA A 519 27.13 17.40 -0.38
N LYS A 520 26.21 16.84 0.42
CA LYS A 520 25.80 15.44 0.27
C LYS A 520 24.94 15.22 -0.99
N ALA A 521 24.10 16.18 -1.37
CA ALA A 521 23.32 16.12 -2.61
C ALA A 521 24.25 16.19 -3.83
N GLU A 522 25.27 17.05 -3.82
CA GLU A 522 26.31 17.08 -4.84
C GLU A 522 27.04 15.72 -4.93
N GLY A 523 27.47 15.16 -3.78
CA GLY A 523 28.08 13.83 -3.71
C GLY A 523 27.17 12.74 -4.28
N TYR A 524 25.87 12.80 -3.99
CA TYR A 524 24.88 11.85 -4.50
C TYR A 524 24.68 11.94 -6.01
N LEU A 525 24.66 13.14 -6.56
CA LEU A 525 24.42 13.36 -7.99
C LEU A 525 25.66 13.07 -8.83
N PHE A 526 26.85 13.51 -8.39
CA PHE A 526 28.06 13.50 -9.21
C PHE A 526 29.14 12.50 -8.75
N HIS A 527 29.11 12.08 -7.48
CA HIS A 527 30.12 11.19 -6.89
C HIS A 527 29.48 10.01 -6.13
N ARG A 528 28.36 9.50 -6.64
CA ARG A 528 27.50 8.50 -5.97
C ARG A 528 28.26 7.26 -5.49
N SER A 529 29.13 6.69 -6.31
CA SER A 529 29.90 5.48 -5.93
C SER A 529 30.74 5.68 -4.66
N LYS A 530 31.40 6.84 -4.55
CA LYS A 530 32.18 7.19 -3.37
C LYS A 530 31.29 7.37 -2.13
N LEU A 531 30.15 8.04 -2.29
CA LEU A 531 29.19 8.22 -1.21
C LEU A 531 28.62 6.88 -0.74
N MET A 532 28.28 5.97 -1.66
CA MET A 532 27.75 4.64 -1.31
C MET A 532 28.80 3.79 -0.58
N GLN A 533 30.07 3.86 -0.94
CA GLN A 533 31.16 3.19 -0.22
C GLN A 533 31.32 3.72 1.23
N GLN A 534 31.19 5.03 1.41
CA GLN A 534 31.23 5.65 2.75
C GLN A 534 30.05 5.21 3.63
N ILE A 535 28.86 5.08 3.04
CA ILE A 535 27.68 4.59 3.74
C ILE A 535 27.87 3.13 4.14
N GLU A 536 28.35 2.28 3.23
CA GLU A 536 28.61 0.87 3.52
C GLU A 536 29.64 0.70 4.64
N GLN A 537 30.70 1.50 4.65
CA GLN A 537 31.71 1.47 5.71
C GLN A 537 31.08 1.79 7.08
N ARG A 538 30.22 2.80 7.15
CA ARG A 538 29.50 3.14 8.38
C ARG A 538 28.50 2.05 8.82
N ASP A 539 27.83 1.38 7.89
CA ASP A 539 26.99 0.22 8.18
C ASP A 539 27.80 -0.90 8.88
N ILE A 540 29.01 -1.18 8.37
CA ILE A 540 29.92 -2.18 8.95
C ILE A 540 30.36 -1.76 10.37
N GLU A 541 30.77 -0.51 10.55
CA GLU A 541 31.18 0.04 11.85
C GLU A 541 30.05 -0.06 12.89
N GLN A 542 28.83 0.29 12.51
CA GLN A 542 27.65 0.16 13.38
C GLN A 542 27.27 -1.29 13.73
N MET A 543 27.59 -2.26 12.88
CA MET A 543 27.37 -3.67 13.19
C MET A 543 28.40 -4.23 14.18
N HIS A 544 29.64 -3.76 14.12
CA HIS A 544 30.71 -4.20 15.01
C HIS A 544 30.70 -3.49 16.37
N ALA A 545 30.03 -2.34 16.48
CA ALA A 545 29.90 -1.58 17.74
C ALA A 545 28.83 -2.14 18.70
N LYS A 546 28.09 -3.17 18.30
CA LYS A 546 27.11 -3.92 19.10
C LYS A 546 27.64 -5.29 19.46
#